data_2c98aff02f3b5d854d38343481538f6d
#
_entry.id   2c98aff02f3b5d854d38343481538f6d
#
_cell.length_a   1.000
_cell.length_b   1.000
_cell.length_c   1.000
_cell.angle_alpha   90.00
_cell.angle_beta   90.00
_cell.angle_gamma   90.00
#
_symmetry.space_group_name_H-M   'P 1'
#
loop_
_entity.id
_entity.type
_entity.pdbx_description
1 polymer ?
#
loop_
_entity_poly.entity_id
_entity_poly.type
_entity_poly.pdbx_seq_one_letter_code
_entity_poly.pdbx_strand_id
1 'polypeptide(L)'
;MTATLPEMSLPEWLVLTILSQQSAHGFAVAQLTAADGELGRVWQIPKAVVYRAIGRLLDAGLIAPEGTEPGLGPQRTVYTVTAEGRAAAGRWLFEPVEHVREIRSELLLKLALLDRAGENPVPLLRAQRAVLEPLVEAIESRRAHSDGFDATLLAWRRATAVAALDFLDTIAPAESRHP
;
A
#
# COMPACT_ATOMS: atom_id res chain seq x y z
N MET A 1 3.48 -18.06 20.45
CA MET A 1 4.71 -17.63 19.73
C MET A 1 4.23 -16.94 18.47
N THR A 2 4.25 -15.61 18.44
CA THR A 2 3.93 -14.83 17.22
C THR A 2 5.13 -14.96 16.29
N ALA A 3 5.01 -15.74 15.24
CA ALA A 3 6.04 -15.81 14.21
C ALA A 3 6.24 -14.39 13.66
N THR A 4 7.47 -13.91 13.67
CA THR A 4 7.82 -12.62 13.04
C THR A 4 7.58 -12.80 11.54
N LEU A 5 6.69 -11.98 10.98
CA LEU A 5 6.47 -11.98 9.52
C LEU A 5 7.80 -11.67 8.81
N PRO A 6 8.09 -12.33 7.68
CA PRO A 6 9.25 -11.97 6.88
C PRO A 6 9.10 -10.52 6.40
N GLU A 7 10.23 -9.83 6.19
CA GLU A 7 10.23 -8.51 5.56
C GLU A 7 9.65 -8.63 4.15
N MET A 8 8.50 -8.00 3.93
CA MET A 8 7.75 -8.10 2.68
C MET A 8 7.93 -6.85 1.83
N SER A 9 8.15 -7.05 0.55
CA SER A 9 8.17 -5.98 -0.44
C SER A 9 6.76 -5.48 -0.76
N LEU A 10 6.65 -4.25 -1.30
CA LEU A 10 5.36 -3.68 -1.71
C LEU A 10 4.58 -4.56 -2.72
N PRO A 11 5.20 -5.25 -3.72
CA PRO A 11 4.50 -6.23 -4.54
C PRO A 11 3.88 -7.38 -3.76
N GLU A 12 4.57 -7.89 -2.73
CA GLU A 12 4.07 -8.98 -1.89
C GLU A 12 2.87 -8.52 -1.06
N TRP A 13 2.93 -7.34 -0.46
CA TRP A 13 1.81 -6.73 0.24
C TRP A 13 0.59 -6.53 -0.67
N LEU A 14 0.81 -6.01 -1.88
CA LEU A 14 -0.25 -5.79 -2.85
C LEU A 14 -0.93 -7.10 -3.24
N VAL A 15 -0.16 -8.13 -3.62
CA VAL A 15 -0.70 -9.45 -4.00
C VAL A 15 -1.44 -10.10 -2.83
N LEU A 16 -0.88 -10.06 -1.63
CA LEU A 16 -1.52 -10.60 -0.42
C LEU A 16 -2.86 -9.92 -0.15
N THR A 17 -2.91 -8.59 -0.25
CA THR A 17 -4.13 -7.83 0.01
C THR A 17 -5.20 -8.07 -1.07
N ILE A 18 -4.83 -8.17 -2.34
CA ILE A 18 -5.76 -8.56 -3.41
C ILE A 18 -6.36 -9.94 -3.10
N LEU A 19 -5.54 -10.92 -2.76
CA LEU A 19 -6.00 -12.27 -2.43
C LEU A 19 -6.80 -12.34 -1.12
N SER A 20 -6.61 -11.38 -0.21
CA SER A 20 -7.43 -11.28 1.01
C SER A 20 -8.85 -10.77 0.74
N GLN A 21 -9.04 -10.01 -0.33
CA GLN A 21 -10.34 -9.53 -0.76
C GLN A 21 -11.11 -10.60 -1.57
N GLN A 22 -10.40 -11.33 -2.42
CA GLN A 22 -10.98 -12.37 -3.26
C GLN A 22 -9.92 -13.38 -3.71
N SER A 23 -10.21 -14.68 -3.57
CA SER A 23 -9.39 -15.75 -4.14
C SER A 23 -9.26 -15.56 -5.65
N ALA A 24 -8.06 -15.71 -6.18
CA ALA A 24 -7.78 -15.50 -7.60
C ALA A 24 -6.57 -16.30 -8.08
N HIS A 25 -6.51 -16.55 -9.39
CA HIS A 25 -5.30 -17.07 -10.02
C HIS A 25 -4.31 -15.94 -10.37
N GLY A 26 -3.01 -16.26 -10.45
CA GLY A 26 -1.95 -15.27 -10.68
C GLY A 26 -2.13 -14.40 -11.92
N PHE A 27 -2.79 -14.90 -12.97
CA PHE A 27 -3.08 -14.10 -14.16
C PHE A 27 -4.11 -13.00 -13.89
N ALA A 28 -5.17 -13.28 -13.10
CA ALA A 28 -6.15 -12.25 -12.72
C ALA A 28 -5.51 -11.15 -11.87
N VAL A 29 -4.65 -11.52 -10.91
CA VAL A 29 -3.86 -10.55 -10.13
C VAL A 29 -2.97 -9.69 -11.04
N ALA A 30 -2.29 -10.33 -12.00
CA ALA A 30 -1.44 -9.61 -12.96
C ALA A 30 -2.23 -8.64 -13.87
N GLN A 31 -3.48 -8.97 -14.21
CA GLN A 31 -4.36 -8.05 -14.96
C GLN A 31 -4.74 -6.82 -14.14
N LEU A 32 -5.06 -6.97 -12.85
CA LEU A 32 -5.37 -5.84 -11.97
C LEU A 32 -4.21 -4.85 -11.83
N THR A 33 -2.98 -5.35 -11.91
CA THR A 33 -1.74 -4.57 -11.73
C THR A 33 -1.06 -4.18 -13.05
N ALA A 34 -1.63 -4.55 -14.20
CA ALA A 34 -1.16 -4.12 -15.51
C ALA A 34 -1.43 -2.62 -15.75
N ALA A 35 -0.80 -2.00 -16.75
CA ALA A 35 -0.92 -0.56 -17.01
C ALA A 35 -2.37 -0.09 -17.21
N ASP A 36 -3.21 -0.92 -17.82
CA ASP A 36 -4.63 -0.71 -18.06
C ASP A 36 -5.53 -1.29 -16.95
N GLY A 37 -4.92 -1.93 -15.95
CA GLY A 37 -5.63 -2.50 -14.80
C GLY A 37 -6.02 -1.46 -13.75
N GLU A 38 -7.00 -1.82 -12.93
CA GLU A 38 -7.55 -0.95 -11.89
C GLU A 38 -6.48 -0.39 -10.94
N LEU A 39 -5.55 -1.22 -10.47
CA LEU A 39 -4.48 -0.85 -9.56
C LEU A 39 -3.22 -0.38 -10.31
N GLY A 40 -3.05 -0.80 -11.57
CA GLY A 40 -1.91 -0.44 -12.40
C GLY A 40 -1.82 1.06 -12.70
N ARG A 41 -2.95 1.79 -12.69
CA ARG A 41 -2.98 3.26 -12.79
C ARG A 41 -2.31 3.98 -11.61
N VAL A 42 -2.20 3.32 -10.46
CA VAL A 42 -1.46 3.82 -9.29
C VAL A 42 -0.01 3.34 -9.35
N TRP A 43 0.17 2.04 -9.53
CA TRP A 43 1.48 1.42 -9.55
C TRP A 43 1.48 0.13 -10.38
N GLN A 44 2.11 0.21 -11.54
CA GLN A 44 2.21 -0.92 -12.45
C GLN A 44 3.25 -1.93 -11.97
N ILE A 45 2.88 -3.21 -11.97
CA ILE A 45 3.79 -4.32 -11.65
C ILE A 45 3.88 -5.29 -12.85
N PRO A 46 5.11 -5.62 -13.31
CA PRO A 46 5.30 -6.65 -14.32
C PRO A 46 4.75 -8.00 -13.85
N LYS A 47 4.12 -8.74 -14.78
CA LYS A 47 3.56 -10.08 -14.52
C LYS A 47 4.56 -11.02 -13.80
N ALA A 48 5.84 -11.00 -14.20
CA ALA A 48 6.87 -11.84 -13.56
C ALA A 48 7.07 -11.50 -12.07
N VAL A 49 6.89 -10.24 -11.68
CA VAL A 49 6.98 -9.80 -10.27
C VAL A 49 5.78 -10.30 -9.47
N VAL A 50 4.57 -10.29 -10.06
CA VAL A 50 3.36 -10.88 -9.43
C VAL A 50 3.56 -12.36 -9.13
N TYR A 51 4.06 -13.14 -10.09
CA TYR A 51 4.29 -14.58 -9.87
C TYR A 51 5.40 -14.86 -8.85
N ARG A 52 6.43 -14.01 -8.80
CA ARG A 52 7.47 -14.09 -7.76
C ARG A 52 6.89 -13.80 -6.37
N ALA A 53 6.04 -12.78 -6.25
CA ALA A 53 5.34 -12.46 -5.01
C ALA A 53 4.46 -13.63 -4.55
N ILE A 54 3.68 -14.23 -5.44
CA ILE A 54 2.88 -15.44 -5.15
C ILE A 54 3.77 -16.56 -4.59
N GLY A 55 4.91 -16.85 -5.23
CA GLY A 55 5.84 -17.88 -4.77
C GLY A 55 6.32 -17.62 -3.34
N ARG A 56 6.76 -16.38 -3.05
CA ARG A 56 7.22 -16.00 -1.69
C ARG A 56 6.11 -16.05 -0.64
N LEU A 57 4.89 -15.67 -1.01
CA LEU A 57 3.73 -15.73 -0.10
C LEU A 57 3.32 -17.19 0.20
N LEU A 58 3.44 -18.11 -0.78
CA LEU A 58 3.27 -19.54 -0.56
C LEU A 58 4.33 -20.11 0.39
N ASP A 59 5.61 -19.78 0.14
CA ASP A 59 6.73 -20.22 1.00
C ASP A 59 6.59 -19.69 2.44
N ALA A 60 6.04 -18.49 2.61
CA ALA A 60 5.75 -17.90 3.90
C ALA A 60 4.47 -18.41 4.56
N GLY A 61 3.67 -19.25 3.88
CA GLY A 61 2.40 -19.75 4.42
C GLY A 61 1.29 -18.72 4.56
N LEU A 62 1.43 -17.55 3.89
CA LEU A 62 0.44 -16.46 3.96
C LEU A 62 -0.72 -16.64 2.98
N ILE A 63 -0.51 -17.45 1.93
CA ILE A 63 -1.53 -17.89 0.97
C ILE A 63 -1.43 -19.41 0.77
N ALA A 64 -2.48 -20.01 0.25
CA ALA A 64 -2.53 -21.44 -0.08
C ALA A 64 -3.27 -21.67 -1.42
N PRO A 65 -2.97 -22.75 -2.14
CA PRO A 65 -3.78 -23.14 -3.27
C PRO A 65 -5.17 -23.60 -2.78
N GLU A 66 -6.23 -23.09 -3.42
CA GLU A 66 -7.64 -23.42 -3.10
C GLU A 66 -8.22 -24.41 -4.12
N GLY A 67 -7.72 -24.37 -5.35
CA GLY A 67 -8.22 -25.23 -6.42
C GLY A 67 -7.62 -24.86 -7.78
N THR A 68 -8.23 -25.37 -8.84
CA THR A 68 -7.85 -25.05 -10.22
C THR A 68 -9.08 -24.63 -11.03
N GLU A 69 -8.94 -23.61 -11.84
CA GLU A 69 -9.96 -23.19 -12.80
C GLU A 69 -9.61 -23.68 -14.21
N PRO A 70 -10.58 -24.22 -14.97
CA PRO A 70 -10.41 -24.50 -16.38
C PRO A 70 -10.24 -23.19 -17.15
N GLY A 71 -9.26 -23.11 -18.05
CA GLY A 71 -9.02 -21.98 -18.93
C GLY A 71 -8.98 -22.40 -20.40
N LEU A 72 -8.93 -21.44 -21.32
CA LEU A 72 -8.64 -21.69 -22.75
C LEU A 72 -7.19 -22.18 -23.01
N GLY A 73 -6.48 -22.58 -21.93
CA GLY A 73 -5.09 -23.03 -21.92
C GLY A 73 -4.83 -23.94 -20.69
N PRO A 74 -3.58 -24.03 -20.20
CA PRO A 74 -3.26 -24.81 -19.01
C PRO A 74 -4.14 -24.44 -17.81
N GLN A 75 -4.48 -25.42 -16.98
CA GLN A 75 -5.19 -25.18 -15.71
C GLN A 75 -4.51 -24.10 -14.88
N ARG A 76 -5.29 -23.23 -14.28
CA ARG A 76 -4.79 -22.11 -13.46
C ARG A 76 -5.06 -22.39 -12.00
N THR A 77 -4.01 -22.42 -11.20
CA THR A 77 -4.14 -22.53 -9.74
C THR A 77 -4.74 -21.26 -9.18
N VAL A 78 -5.83 -21.40 -8.44
CA VAL A 78 -6.46 -20.33 -7.64
C VAL A 78 -5.81 -20.34 -6.27
N TYR A 79 -5.48 -19.17 -5.77
CA TYR A 79 -4.90 -18.94 -4.44
C TYR A 79 -5.87 -18.22 -3.54
N THR A 80 -5.89 -18.60 -2.28
CA THR A 80 -6.62 -17.95 -1.21
C THR A 80 -5.68 -17.53 -0.10
N VAL A 81 -6.07 -16.51 0.66
CA VAL A 81 -5.29 -16.04 1.81
C VAL A 81 -5.53 -16.95 3.02
N THR A 82 -4.47 -17.27 3.77
CA THR A 82 -4.57 -17.95 5.07
C THR A 82 -5.09 -17.00 6.16
N ALA A 83 -5.46 -17.51 7.33
CA ALA A 83 -5.85 -16.69 8.47
C ALA A 83 -4.74 -15.72 8.89
N GLU A 84 -3.47 -16.19 8.89
CA GLU A 84 -2.30 -15.37 9.19
C GLU A 84 -2.08 -14.30 8.12
N GLY A 85 -2.17 -14.66 6.84
CA GLY A 85 -2.07 -13.73 5.73
C GLY A 85 -3.15 -12.64 5.76
N ARG A 86 -4.39 -13.01 6.08
CA ARG A 86 -5.51 -12.05 6.23
C ARG A 86 -5.26 -11.06 7.36
N ALA A 87 -4.79 -11.54 8.51
CA ALA A 87 -4.45 -10.68 9.63
C ALA A 87 -3.29 -9.74 9.30
N ALA A 88 -2.28 -10.23 8.54
CA ALA A 88 -1.15 -9.42 8.09
C ALA A 88 -1.58 -8.34 7.10
N ALA A 89 -2.36 -8.70 6.06
CA ALA A 89 -2.88 -7.76 5.07
C ALA A 89 -3.73 -6.66 5.72
N GLY A 90 -4.62 -7.04 6.67
CA GLY A 90 -5.46 -6.09 7.39
C GLY A 90 -4.65 -5.09 8.22
N ARG A 91 -3.59 -5.52 8.90
CA ARG A 91 -2.70 -4.60 9.63
C ARG A 91 -1.98 -3.64 8.68
N TRP A 92 -1.31 -4.18 7.66
CA TRP A 92 -0.57 -3.36 6.69
C TRP A 92 -1.47 -2.32 6.00
N LEU A 93 -2.70 -2.69 5.66
CA LEU A 93 -3.63 -1.81 4.94
C LEU A 93 -3.94 -0.52 5.70
N PHE A 94 -3.95 -0.56 7.04
CA PHE A 94 -4.22 0.59 7.90
C PHE A 94 -2.97 1.19 8.55
N GLU A 95 -1.79 0.64 8.29
CA GLU A 95 -0.52 1.19 8.75
C GLU A 95 -0.11 2.40 7.89
N PRO A 96 0.22 3.57 8.49
CA PRO A 96 0.67 4.72 7.72
C PRO A 96 2.06 4.46 7.11
N VAL A 97 2.39 5.15 6.02
CA VAL A 97 3.74 5.14 5.47
C VAL A 97 4.64 6.10 6.23
N GLU A 98 5.89 5.71 6.46
CA GLU A 98 6.84 6.51 7.25
C GLU A 98 7.44 7.67 6.45
N HIS A 99 7.60 7.49 5.13
CA HIS A 99 8.30 8.47 4.30
C HIS A 99 7.37 9.10 3.27
N VAL A 100 7.49 10.42 3.09
CA VAL A 100 6.72 11.20 2.09
C VAL A 100 6.84 10.62 0.67
N ARG A 101 8.00 10.05 0.30
CA ARG A 101 8.21 9.42 -1.02
C ARG A 101 7.30 8.22 -1.27
N GLU A 102 6.81 7.56 -0.23
CA GLU A 102 5.97 6.36 -0.30
C GLU A 102 4.49 6.69 -0.49
N ILE A 103 4.11 7.94 -0.29
CA ILE A 103 2.71 8.40 -0.45
C ILE A 103 2.21 8.15 -1.87
N ARG A 104 3.02 8.48 -2.90
CA ARG A 104 2.63 8.32 -4.30
C ARG A 104 2.53 6.86 -4.79
N SER A 105 3.03 5.91 -4.02
CA SER A 105 2.98 4.48 -4.35
C SER A 105 2.18 3.72 -3.30
N GLU A 106 2.76 3.51 -2.13
CA GLU A 106 2.19 2.65 -1.10
C GLU A 106 0.89 3.22 -0.50
N LEU A 107 0.87 4.49 -0.08
CA LEU A 107 -0.36 5.07 0.48
C LEU A 107 -1.49 5.10 -0.57
N LEU A 108 -1.20 5.51 -1.80
CA LEU A 108 -2.21 5.50 -2.87
C LEU A 108 -2.71 4.08 -3.20
N LEU A 109 -1.83 3.06 -3.13
CA LEU A 109 -2.26 1.67 -3.29
C LEU A 109 -3.17 1.21 -2.14
N LYS A 110 -2.83 1.54 -0.89
CA LYS A 110 -3.68 1.24 0.28
C LYS A 110 -5.07 1.87 0.12
N LEU A 111 -5.13 3.13 -0.30
CA LEU A 111 -6.40 3.82 -0.56
C LEU A 111 -7.20 3.18 -1.69
N ALA A 112 -6.55 2.79 -2.80
CA ALA A 112 -7.22 2.09 -3.89
C ALA A 112 -7.73 0.71 -3.49
N LEU A 113 -6.99 -0.01 -2.63
CA LEU A 113 -7.40 -1.31 -2.09
C LEU A 113 -8.57 -1.18 -1.09
N LEU A 114 -8.59 -0.12 -0.27
CA LEU A 114 -9.70 0.19 0.61
C LEU A 114 -10.98 0.54 -0.18
N ASP A 115 -10.85 1.39 -1.19
CA ASP A 115 -11.95 1.75 -2.10
C ASP A 115 -12.53 0.51 -2.78
N ARG A 116 -11.65 -0.35 -3.33
CA ARG A 116 -12.04 -1.63 -3.95
C ARG A 116 -12.80 -2.56 -2.99
N ALA A 117 -12.46 -2.55 -1.71
CA ALA A 117 -13.11 -3.36 -0.68
C ALA A 117 -14.38 -2.71 -0.10
N GLY A 118 -14.67 -1.45 -0.45
CA GLY A 118 -15.74 -0.66 0.19
C GLY A 118 -15.45 -0.34 1.66
N GLU A 119 -14.17 -0.33 2.05
CA GLU A 119 -13.72 -0.08 3.41
C GLU A 119 -13.50 1.42 3.68
N ASN A 120 -13.71 1.83 4.92
CA ASN A 120 -13.56 3.23 5.33
C ASN A 120 -12.07 3.63 5.42
N PRO A 121 -11.56 4.60 4.62
CA PRO A 121 -10.17 5.03 4.65
C PRO A 121 -9.82 5.95 5.84
N VAL A 122 -10.78 6.48 6.57
CA VAL A 122 -10.56 7.48 7.63
C VAL A 122 -9.54 7.04 8.69
N PRO A 123 -9.52 5.78 9.17
CA PRO A 123 -8.49 5.36 10.13
C PRO A 123 -7.06 5.49 9.57
N LEU A 124 -6.84 5.10 8.31
CA LEU A 124 -5.55 5.25 7.63
C LEU A 124 -5.17 6.72 7.45
N LEU A 125 -6.13 7.56 7.01
CA LEU A 125 -5.88 9.00 6.80
C LEU A 125 -5.49 9.70 8.11
N ARG A 126 -6.15 9.37 9.23
CA ARG A 126 -5.80 9.90 10.55
C ARG A 126 -4.40 9.45 11.00
N ALA A 127 -4.08 8.17 10.85
CA ALA A 127 -2.77 7.64 11.18
C ALA A 127 -1.67 8.29 10.33
N GLN A 128 -1.93 8.48 9.03
CA GLN A 128 -0.98 9.13 8.12
C GLN A 128 -0.74 10.60 8.47
N ARG A 129 -1.78 11.34 8.86
CA ARG A 129 -1.68 12.71 9.34
C ARG A 129 -0.79 12.79 10.58
N ALA A 130 -1.01 11.91 11.55
CA ALA A 130 -0.23 11.87 12.78
C ALA A 130 1.27 11.60 12.56
N VAL A 131 1.65 10.99 11.43
CA VAL A 131 3.05 10.83 11.01
C VAL A 131 3.59 12.10 10.34
N LEU A 132 2.77 12.78 9.51
CA LEU A 132 3.24 13.91 8.71
C LEU A 132 3.32 15.24 9.49
N GLU A 133 2.41 15.50 10.41
CA GLU A 133 2.38 16.75 11.17
C GLU A 133 3.68 16.99 11.96
N PRO A 134 4.16 16.05 12.79
CA PRO A 134 5.44 16.22 13.49
C PRO A 134 6.64 16.34 12.55
N LEU A 135 6.58 15.69 11.37
CA LEU A 135 7.63 15.79 10.36
C LEU A 135 7.74 17.23 9.81
N VAL A 136 6.60 17.87 9.51
CA VAL A 136 6.57 19.26 9.03
C VAL A 136 7.14 20.21 10.10
N GLU A 137 6.72 20.07 11.36
CA GLU A 137 7.22 20.87 12.49
C GLU A 137 8.74 20.71 12.68
N ALA A 138 9.25 19.47 12.60
CA ALA A 138 10.68 19.20 12.72
C ALA A 138 11.49 19.83 11.56
N ILE A 139 10.95 19.82 10.33
CA ILE A 139 11.58 20.45 9.17
C ILE A 139 11.59 21.98 9.35
N GLU A 140 10.50 22.60 9.82
CA GLU A 140 10.41 24.06 10.05
C GLU A 140 11.44 24.52 11.10
N SER A 141 11.54 23.81 12.22
CA SER A 141 12.54 24.11 13.26
C SER A 141 13.97 24.10 12.72
N ARG A 142 14.29 23.14 11.87
CA ARG A 142 15.63 23.02 11.26
C ARG A 142 15.91 24.11 10.22
N ARG A 143 14.89 24.50 9.44
CA ARG A 143 15.02 25.52 8.40
C ARG A 143 15.43 26.88 8.97
N ALA A 144 14.96 27.23 10.15
CA ALA A 144 15.30 28.51 10.81
C ALA A 144 16.80 28.72 11.05
N HIS A 145 17.59 27.62 11.02
CA HIS A 145 19.04 27.63 11.34
C HIS A 145 19.89 27.02 10.21
N SER A 146 19.34 26.92 9.00
CA SER A 146 20.04 26.29 7.85
C SER A 146 20.32 27.31 6.77
N ASP A 147 21.45 27.14 6.09
CA ASP A 147 21.89 27.94 4.95
C ASP A 147 22.35 27.05 3.78
N GLY A 148 22.73 27.69 2.68
CA GLY A 148 23.29 27.01 1.50
C GLY A 148 22.38 25.89 0.95
N PHE A 149 22.97 24.75 0.64
CA PHE A 149 22.24 23.60 0.07
C PHE A 149 21.31 22.94 1.08
N ASP A 150 21.63 22.95 2.36
CA ASP A 150 20.76 22.39 3.41
C ASP A 150 19.44 23.14 3.49
N ALA A 151 19.46 24.47 3.36
CA ALA A 151 18.23 25.28 3.27
C ALA A 151 17.38 24.89 2.06
N THR A 152 18.02 24.65 0.89
CA THR A 152 17.33 24.19 -0.33
C THR A 152 16.71 22.81 -0.13
N LEU A 153 17.45 21.87 0.46
CA LEU A 153 16.97 20.52 0.73
C LEU A 153 15.78 20.52 1.70
N LEU A 154 15.84 21.31 2.77
CA LEU A 154 14.76 21.44 3.74
C LEU A 154 13.53 22.15 3.14
N ALA A 155 13.74 23.12 2.24
CA ALA A 155 12.64 23.74 1.50
C ALA A 155 11.88 22.71 0.64
N TRP A 156 12.60 21.85 -0.08
CA TRP A 156 12.00 20.75 -0.87
C TRP A 156 11.24 19.76 0.03
N ARG A 157 11.86 19.31 1.12
CA ARG A 157 11.24 18.37 2.06
C ARG A 157 9.97 18.94 2.68
N ARG A 158 9.99 20.23 3.06
CA ARG A 158 8.80 20.92 3.55
C ARG A 158 7.70 20.97 2.51
N ALA A 159 8.00 21.43 1.29
CA ALA A 159 7.02 21.57 0.23
C ALA A 159 6.31 20.23 -0.07
N THR A 160 7.06 19.13 -0.12
CA THR A 160 6.48 17.80 -0.37
C THR A 160 5.67 17.29 0.82
N ALA A 161 6.08 17.53 2.05
CA ALA A 161 5.34 17.11 3.25
C ALA A 161 4.04 17.93 3.43
N VAL A 162 4.07 19.24 3.19
CA VAL A 162 2.88 20.09 3.21
C VAL A 162 1.90 19.69 2.10
N ALA A 163 2.36 19.47 0.88
CA ALA A 163 1.51 18.99 -0.20
C ALA A 163 0.86 17.63 0.12
N ALA A 164 1.56 16.77 0.88
CA ALA A 164 0.99 15.52 1.34
C ALA A 164 -0.13 15.73 2.38
N LEU A 165 0.02 16.67 3.31
CA LEU A 165 -1.05 17.04 4.26
C LEU A 165 -2.26 17.64 3.53
N ASP A 166 -2.04 18.56 2.60
CA ASP A 166 -3.10 19.17 1.78
C ASP A 166 -3.87 18.10 0.97
N PHE A 167 -3.16 17.09 0.47
CA PHE A 167 -3.77 15.93 -0.18
C PHE A 167 -4.69 15.17 0.78
N LEU A 168 -4.24 14.85 2.00
CA LEU A 168 -5.07 14.16 2.99
C LEU A 168 -6.32 14.97 3.33
N ASP A 169 -6.22 16.30 3.44
CA ASP A 169 -7.36 17.20 3.70
C ASP A 169 -8.37 17.19 2.55
N THR A 170 -7.86 17.12 1.32
CA THR A 170 -8.71 17.10 0.12
C THR A 170 -9.56 15.84 0.05
N ILE A 171 -9.01 14.67 0.43
CA ILE A 171 -9.68 13.38 0.32
C ILE A 171 -10.42 12.96 1.61
N ALA A 172 -10.19 13.66 2.73
CA ALA A 172 -10.91 13.37 3.97
C ALA A 172 -12.41 13.63 3.79
N PRO A 173 -13.30 12.73 4.26
CA PRO A 173 -14.74 12.98 4.27
C PRO A 173 -15.07 14.27 5.02
N ALA A 174 -16.13 14.97 4.59
CA ALA A 174 -16.51 16.28 5.14
C ALA A 174 -16.73 16.27 6.66
N GLU A 175 -17.13 15.14 7.24
CA GLU A 175 -17.32 14.95 8.69
C GLU A 175 -16.02 14.87 9.49
N SER A 176 -14.89 14.65 8.84
CA SER A 176 -13.56 14.58 9.48
C SER A 176 -12.81 15.92 9.48
N ARG A 177 -13.42 16.99 8.95
CA ARG A 177 -12.80 18.31 8.77
C ARG A 177 -13.10 19.31 9.91
N HIS A 178 -13.59 18.85 11.05
CA HIS A 178 -13.76 19.74 12.20
C HIS A 178 -12.50 19.75 13.07
N PRO A 179 -12.10 20.98 13.48
CA PRO A 179 -10.91 21.21 14.31
C PRO A 179 -11.02 20.62 15.70
#